data_01a2c4e6bede1bc04f112e393c61fc9d
#
_entry.id   01a2c4e6bede1bc04f112e393c61fc9d
#
_cell.length_a   1.000
_cell.length_b   1.000
_cell.length_c   1.000
_cell.angle_alpha   90.00
_cell.angle_beta   90.00
_cell.angle_gamma   90.00
#
_symmetry.space_group_name_H-M   'P 1'
#
loop_
_entity.id
_entity.type
_entity.pdbx_description
1 polymer ?
#
loop_
_entity_poly.entity_id
_entity_poly.type
_entity_poly.pdbx_seq_one_letter_code
_entity_poly.pdbx_strand_id
1 'polypeptide(L)'
;ILPYHRIVKDIKGMEPKAFIGSMKFNFELMAMPGFPCKPVEKHCFGLYVDGEWFHLKAYPDIYAGKDSVGQLDVSILQDKVLGPVLGISDPRTDERIRFMGGNHRLKDLAAAADETGGAAFAMYPTSMEELMTIADEGKLMPPKSTWFEPKLRSGLFIHKLSD
;
A
#
# COMPACT_ATOMS: atom_id res chain seq x y z
N ILE A 1 -2.39 4.71 14.01
CA ILE A 1 -1.80 4.74 12.67
C ILE A 1 -2.90 4.45 11.66
N LEU A 2 -2.95 5.23 10.57
CA LEU A 2 -3.86 5.02 9.46
C LEU A 2 -3.13 4.36 8.28
N PRO A 3 -3.84 3.72 7.35
CA PRO A 3 -3.23 3.16 6.16
C PRO A 3 -2.64 4.25 5.26
N TYR A 4 -1.65 3.89 4.47
CA TYR A 4 -1.07 4.77 3.46
C TYR A 4 -1.27 4.13 2.09
N HIS A 5 -2.30 4.58 1.38
CA HIS A 5 -2.73 4.01 0.11
C HIS A 5 -1.79 4.40 -1.03
N ARG A 6 -1.81 3.60 -2.13
CA ARG A 6 -1.01 3.83 -3.34
C ARG A 6 -1.92 4.03 -4.53
N ILE A 7 -1.55 4.97 -5.39
CA ILE A 7 -2.20 5.22 -6.66
C ILE A 7 -1.12 5.18 -7.73
N VAL A 8 -1.30 4.36 -8.74
CA VAL A 8 -0.42 4.33 -9.90
C VAL A 8 -1.12 4.98 -11.08
N LYS A 9 -0.42 5.86 -11.78
CA LYS A 9 -0.98 6.67 -12.88
C LYS A 9 -1.28 5.84 -14.13
N ASP A 10 -0.63 4.71 -14.28
CA ASP A 10 -0.81 3.80 -15.41
C ASP A 10 -0.57 2.34 -14.99
N ILE A 11 -1.06 1.42 -15.76
CA ILE A 11 -0.83 -0.02 -15.60
C ILE A 11 0.16 -0.57 -16.65
N LYS A 12 1.16 0.24 -16.99
CA LYS A 12 2.26 -0.11 -17.92
C LYS A 12 1.77 -0.54 -19.31
N GLY A 13 0.70 0.10 -19.78
CA GLY A 13 0.12 -0.21 -21.10
C GLY A 13 -0.60 -1.56 -21.19
N MET A 14 -0.79 -2.26 -20.07
CA MET A 14 -1.56 -3.51 -20.06
C MET A 14 -3.07 -3.22 -20.18
N GLU A 15 -3.78 -4.13 -20.80
CA GLU A 15 -5.24 -4.17 -20.67
C GLU A 15 -5.63 -4.46 -19.21
N PRO A 16 -6.72 -3.85 -18.68
CA PRO A 16 -7.14 -4.05 -17.31
C PRO A 16 -7.31 -5.53 -16.92
N LYS A 17 -7.88 -6.35 -17.79
CA LYS A 17 -8.03 -7.80 -17.56
C LYS A 17 -6.70 -8.53 -17.43
N ALA A 18 -5.71 -8.16 -18.21
CA ALA A 18 -4.37 -8.74 -18.12
C ALA A 18 -3.67 -8.32 -16.82
N PHE A 19 -3.80 -7.06 -16.43
CA PHE A 19 -3.27 -6.57 -15.15
C PHE A 19 -3.92 -7.28 -13.96
N ILE A 20 -5.27 -7.36 -13.92
CA ILE A 20 -6.01 -8.11 -12.89
C ILE A 20 -5.57 -9.58 -12.87
N GLY A 21 -5.44 -10.19 -14.05
CA GLY A 21 -4.98 -11.58 -14.19
C GLY A 21 -3.60 -11.82 -13.59
N SER A 22 -2.67 -10.86 -13.70
CA SER A 22 -1.32 -10.97 -13.14
C SER A 22 -1.31 -11.01 -11.60
N MET A 23 -2.34 -10.49 -10.93
CA MET A 23 -2.47 -10.56 -9.47
C MET A 23 -2.64 -11.99 -8.97
N LYS A 24 -3.26 -12.89 -9.76
CA LYS A 24 -3.56 -14.27 -9.37
C LYS A 24 -2.33 -15.12 -9.08
N PHE A 25 -1.15 -14.71 -9.55
CA PHE A 25 0.09 -15.42 -9.25
C PHE A 25 0.51 -15.31 -7.78
N ASN A 26 0.14 -14.23 -7.12
CA ASN A 26 0.57 -13.95 -5.74
C ASN A 26 -0.59 -13.75 -4.77
N PHE A 27 -1.82 -13.63 -5.29
CA PHE A 27 -3.00 -13.30 -4.48
C PHE A 27 -4.21 -14.14 -4.88
N GLU A 28 -4.98 -14.53 -3.88
CA GLU A 28 -6.39 -14.88 -4.08
C GLU A 28 -7.13 -13.59 -4.43
N LEU A 29 -7.90 -13.62 -5.52
CA LEU A 29 -8.58 -12.46 -6.08
C LEU A 29 -10.09 -12.68 -6.09
N MET A 30 -10.84 -11.74 -5.52
CA MET A 30 -12.30 -11.72 -5.53
C MET A 30 -12.82 -10.36 -5.99
N ALA A 31 -13.68 -10.36 -7.00
CA ALA A 31 -14.36 -9.14 -7.46
C ALA A 31 -15.35 -8.64 -6.39
N MET A 32 -15.43 -7.30 -6.24
CA MET A 32 -16.30 -6.61 -5.29
C MET A 32 -17.27 -5.68 -6.05
N PRO A 33 -18.22 -6.24 -6.83
CA PRO A 33 -19.06 -5.44 -7.71
C PRO A 33 -19.92 -4.45 -6.95
N GLY A 34 -19.79 -3.16 -7.29
CA GLY A 34 -20.57 -2.06 -6.70
C GLY A 34 -20.14 -1.60 -5.31
N PHE A 35 -19.10 -2.20 -4.70
CA PHE A 35 -18.67 -1.84 -3.36
C PHE A 35 -17.16 -1.55 -3.30
N PRO A 36 -16.76 -0.43 -2.64
CA PRO A 36 -15.35 -0.20 -2.33
C PRO A 36 -14.76 -1.32 -1.45
N CYS A 37 -13.57 -1.77 -1.78
CA CYS A 37 -12.88 -2.80 -1.01
C CYS A 37 -11.94 -2.18 0.01
N LYS A 38 -12.35 -2.17 1.29
CA LYS A 38 -11.50 -1.79 2.42
C LYS A 38 -10.90 -3.06 3.04
N PRO A 39 -9.56 -3.22 3.04
CA PRO A 39 -8.94 -4.34 3.75
C PRO A 39 -9.28 -4.30 5.24
N VAL A 40 -9.59 -5.46 5.82
CA VAL A 40 -9.98 -5.61 7.24
C VAL A 40 -8.95 -6.39 8.05
N GLU A 41 -7.98 -6.99 7.38
CA GLU A 41 -6.91 -7.76 8.01
C GLU A 41 -5.59 -7.60 7.25
N LYS A 42 -4.50 -7.97 7.89
CA LYS A 42 -3.15 -8.01 7.34
C LYS A 42 -3.06 -8.93 6.12
N HIS A 43 -2.18 -8.61 5.18
CA HIS A 43 -1.97 -9.34 3.94
C HIS A 43 -3.17 -9.31 2.98
N CYS A 44 -4.11 -8.39 3.24
CA CYS A 44 -5.23 -8.09 2.36
C CYS A 44 -5.13 -6.69 1.77
N PHE A 45 -5.58 -6.54 0.52
CA PHE A 45 -5.54 -5.28 -0.21
C PHE A 45 -6.86 -5.08 -0.96
N GLY A 46 -7.25 -3.82 -1.11
CA GLY A 46 -8.27 -3.45 -2.09
C GLY A 46 -7.57 -2.97 -3.35
N LEU A 47 -7.86 -3.57 -4.49
CA LEU A 47 -7.41 -3.09 -5.80
C LEU A 47 -8.60 -2.44 -6.51
N TYR A 48 -8.39 -1.20 -6.98
CA TYR A 48 -9.30 -0.52 -7.89
C TYR A 48 -8.64 -0.33 -9.25
N VAL A 49 -9.32 -0.76 -10.30
CA VAL A 49 -8.89 -0.58 -11.69
C VAL A 49 -10.10 -0.69 -12.62
N ASP A 50 -10.15 0.15 -13.64
CA ASP A 50 -11.19 0.14 -14.69
C ASP A 50 -12.63 0.15 -14.14
N GLY A 51 -12.88 1.00 -13.14
CA GLY A 51 -14.21 1.18 -12.54
C GLY A 51 -14.61 0.12 -11.51
N GLU A 52 -13.79 -0.89 -11.26
CA GLU A 52 -14.14 -2.03 -10.40
C GLU A 52 -13.18 -2.19 -9.22
N TRP A 53 -13.72 -2.68 -8.09
CA TRP A 53 -12.95 -3.05 -6.92
C TRP A 53 -12.75 -4.56 -6.85
N PHE A 54 -11.56 -4.95 -6.38
CA PHE A 54 -11.19 -6.34 -6.13
C PHE A 54 -10.59 -6.46 -4.73
N HIS A 55 -10.93 -7.53 -4.04
CA HIS A 55 -10.23 -7.96 -2.82
C HIS A 55 -9.07 -8.87 -3.23
N LEU A 56 -7.87 -8.54 -2.76
CA LEU A 56 -6.68 -9.36 -2.92
C LEU A 56 -6.26 -9.86 -1.54
N LYS A 57 -6.03 -11.17 -1.41
CA LYS A 57 -5.44 -11.78 -0.22
C LYS A 57 -4.14 -12.46 -0.64
N ALA A 58 -3.03 -12.04 -0.04
CA ALA A 58 -1.71 -12.58 -0.35
C ALA A 58 -1.63 -14.07 0.03
N TYR A 59 -1.06 -14.88 -0.86
CA TYR A 59 -0.78 -16.27 -0.52
C TYR A 59 0.30 -16.36 0.56
N PRO A 60 0.17 -17.26 1.55
CA PRO A 60 1.12 -17.35 2.67
C PRO A 60 2.58 -17.56 2.26
N ASP A 61 2.83 -18.26 1.17
CA ASP A 61 4.17 -18.56 0.67
C ASP A 61 4.97 -17.34 0.22
N ILE A 62 4.27 -16.20 -0.08
CA ILE A 62 4.97 -14.99 -0.51
C ILE A 62 5.47 -14.12 0.65
N TYR A 63 5.02 -14.36 1.88
CA TYR A 63 5.44 -13.61 3.06
C TYR A 63 5.90 -14.50 4.24
N ALA A 64 5.40 -15.73 4.34
CA ALA A 64 5.81 -16.64 5.41
C ALA A 64 7.32 -16.93 5.32
N GLY A 65 8.00 -16.85 6.47
CA GLY A 65 9.45 -17.04 6.56
C GLY A 65 10.30 -15.83 6.12
N LYS A 66 9.71 -14.74 5.67
CA LYS A 66 10.44 -13.48 5.50
C LYS A 66 10.68 -12.81 6.86
N ASP A 67 11.64 -11.89 6.88
CA ASP A 67 11.90 -11.06 8.06
C ASP A 67 10.77 -10.06 8.33
N SER A 68 10.84 -9.35 9.44
CA SER A 68 9.83 -8.38 9.89
C SER A 68 9.48 -7.33 8.83
N VAL A 69 10.47 -6.86 8.07
CA VAL A 69 10.27 -5.88 7.00
C VAL A 69 9.61 -6.52 5.77
N GLY A 70 10.07 -7.72 5.38
CA GLY A 70 9.54 -8.45 4.23
C GLY A 70 8.09 -8.93 4.40
N GLN A 71 7.62 -9.05 5.64
CA GLN A 71 6.23 -9.42 5.96
C GLN A 71 5.25 -8.26 5.94
N LEU A 72 5.73 -7.02 5.85
CA LEU A 72 4.85 -5.86 5.76
C LEU A 72 4.04 -5.84 4.45
N ASP A 73 2.80 -5.44 4.53
CA ASP A 73 1.93 -5.29 3.36
C ASP A 73 2.52 -4.37 2.29
N VAL A 74 3.21 -3.32 2.72
CA VAL A 74 3.90 -2.39 1.81
C VAL A 74 5.06 -3.07 1.06
N SER A 75 5.78 -3.99 1.71
CA SER A 75 6.87 -4.76 1.10
C SER A 75 6.31 -5.81 0.15
N ILE A 76 5.24 -6.50 0.53
CA ILE A 76 4.56 -7.48 -0.32
C ILE A 76 4.07 -6.82 -1.61
N LEU A 77 3.39 -5.67 -1.50
CA LEU A 77 2.91 -4.93 -2.67
C LEU A 77 4.06 -4.47 -3.56
N GLN A 78 5.14 -3.96 -2.96
CA GLN A 78 6.33 -3.52 -3.70
C GLN A 78 6.98 -4.68 -4.46
N ASP A 79 7.22 -5.79 -3.77
CA ASP A 79 7.98 -6.92 -4.30
C ASP A 79 7.19 -7.76 -5.31
N LYS A 80 5.86 -7.77 -5.21
CA LYS A 80 5.01 -8.66 -6.01
C LYS A 80 4.23 -7.93 -7.10
N VAL A 81 4.03 -6.63 -6.97
CA VAL A 81 3.21 -5.84 -7.92
C VAL A 81 3.97 -4.64 -8.45
N LEU A 82 4.33 -3.68 -7.60
CA LEU A 82 4.88 -2.39 -8.07
C LEU A 82 6.18 -2.57 -8.84
N GLY A 83 7.11 -3.38 -8.33
CA GLY A 83 8.38 -3.68 -9.01
C GLY A 83 8.18 -4.57 -10.24
N PRO A 84 7.79 -5.84 -10.07
CA PRO A 84 7.83 -6.81 -11.17
C PRO A 84 6.75 -6.57 -12.24
N VAL A 85 5.55 -6.16 -11.86
CA VAL A 85 4.43 -5.98 -12.80
C VAL A 85 4.43 -4.58 -13.42
N LEU A 86 4.56 -3.54 -12.58
CA LEU A 86 4.45 -2.16 -13.03
C LEU A 86 5.81 -1.49 -13.34
N GLY A 87 6.92 -2.13 -12.95
CA GLY A 87 8.27 -1.60 -13.18
C GLY A 87 8.61 -0.39 -12.30
N ILE A 88 7.90 -0.21 -11.18
CA ILE A 88 8.17 0.85 -10.20
C ILE A 88 9.18 0.32 -9.18
N SER A 89 10.47 0.53 -9.45
CA SER A 89 11.56 0.01 -8.63
C SER A 89 11.76 0.80 -7.33
N ASP A 90 11.70 2.13 -7.40
CA ASP A 90 11.77 3.01 -6.23
C ASP A 90 10.56 3.93 -6.15
N PRO A 91 9.61 3.65 -5.24
CA PRO A 91 8.39 4.45 -5.11
C PRO A 91 8.62 5.87 -4.57
N ARG A 92 9.85 6.22 -4.15
CA ARG A 92 10.19 7.58 -3.69
C ARG A 92 10.45 8.53 -4.85
N THR A 93 10.92 7.99 -5.97
CA THR A 93 11.41 8.77 -7.12
C THR A 93 10.60 8.55 -8.38
N ASP A 94 9.81 7.48 -8.46
CA ASP A 94 8.97 7.20 -9.63
C ASP A 94 7.72 8.10 -9.62
N GLU A 95 7.60 8.96 -10.64
CA GLU A 95 6.50 9.91 -10.78
C GLU A 95 5.15 9.27 -11.12
N ARG A 96 5.15 7.98 -11.47
CA ARG A 96 3.92 7.23 -11.77
C ARG A 96 3.17 6.78 -10.52
N ILE A 97 3.80 6.81 -9.33
CA ILE A 97 3.15 6.46 -8.08
C ILE A 97 2.88 7.70 -7.22
N ARG A 98 1.68 7.75 -6.65
CA ARG A 98 1.27 8.75 -5.65
C ARG A 98 0.79 8.04 -4.40
N PHE A 99 0.78 8.78 -3.29
CA PHE A 99 0.38 8.26 -1.98
C PHE A 99 -0.78 9.07 -1.42
N MET A 100 -1.74 8.39 -0.80
CA MET A 100 -2.91 9.02 -0.18
C MET A 100 -3.08 8.48 1.24
N GLY A 101 -3.17 9.38 2.22
CA GLY A 101 -3.36 9.00 3.62
C GLY A 101 -4.74 8.40 3.86
N GLY A 102 -4.83 7.51 4.84
CA GLY A 102 -6.07 6.80 5.19
C GLY A 102 -7.17 7.65 5.82
N ASN A 103 -6.96 8.97 5.95
CA ASN A 103 -7.97 9.95 6.28
C ASN A 103 -8.88 10.33 5.08
N HIS A 104 -8.52 9.92 3.87
CA HIS A 104 -9.34 10.04 2.67
C HIS A 104 -10.28 8.84 2.52
N ARG A 105 -11.38 9.03 1.81
CA ARG A 105 -12.35 7.96 1.53
C ARG A 105 -11.89 7.11 0.34
N LEU A 106 -12.29 5.85 0.29
CA LEU A 106 -11.94 4.95 -0.83
C LEU A 106 -12.46 5.46 -2.18
N LYS A 107 -13.56 6.22 -2.20
CA LYS A 107 -14.04 6.87 -3.42
C LYS A 107 -13.08 7.94 -3.96
N ASP A 108 -12.38 8.61 -3.08
CA ASP A 108 -11.40 9.64 -3.46
C ASP A 108 -10.15 8.95 -4.05
N LEU A 109 -9.83 7.76 -3.53
CA LEU A 109 -8.77 6.89 -4.06
C LEU A 109 -9.11 6.36 -5.47
N ALA A 110 -10.36 5.91 -5.66
CA ALA A 110 -10.85 5.46 -6.97
C ALA A 110 -10.84 6.59 -8.00
N ALA A 111 -11.38 7.76 -7.64
CA ALA A 111 -11.40 8.94 -8.51
C ALA A 111 -9.98 9.34 -8.96
N ALA A 112 -8.99 9.28 -8.05
CA ALA A 112 -7.61 9.60 -8.39
C ALA A 112 -6.96 8.59 -9.35
N ALA A 113 -7.39 7.33 -9.36
CA ALA A 113 -6.98 6.34 -10.35
C ALA A 113 -7.66 6.58 -11.71
N ASP A 114 -8.95 6.92 -11.70
CA ASP A 114 -9.73 7.19 -12.92
C ASP A 114 -9.20 8.41 -13.68
N GLU A 115 -8.71 9.44 -12.97
CA GLU A 115 -8.11 10.64 -13.59
C GLU A 115 -7.01 10.31 -14.62
N THR A 116 -6.32 9.21 -14.45
CA THR A 116 -5.17 8.85 -15.29
C THR A 116 -5.35 7.52 -16.01
N GLY A 117 -6.44 6.80 -15.76
CA GLY A 117 -6.64 5.45 -16.27
C GLY A 117 -5.70 4.41 -15.64
N GLY A 118 -5.25 4.70 -14.42
CA GLY A 118 -4.35 3.84 -13.66
C GLY A 118 -5.06 2.88 -12.72
N ALA A 119 -4.43 2.60 -11.58
CA ALA A 119 -5.00 1.74 -10.55
C ALA A 119 -4.74 2.31 -9.15
N ALA A 120 -5.50 1.86 -8.17
CA ALA A 120 -5.28 2.22 -6.79
C ALA A 120 -5.28 1.00 -5.87
N PHE A 121 -4.45 1.06 -4.83
CA PHE A 121 -4.34 0.02 -3.81
C PHE A 121 -4.74 0.59 -2.46
N ALA A 122 -5.86 0.14 -1.94
CA ALA A 122 -6.25 0.36 -0.55
C ALA A 122 -5.45 -0.60 0.34
N MET A 123 -4.73 -0.03 1.30
CA MET A 123 -3.85 -0.77 2.20
C MET A 123 -4.51 -0.99 3.55
N TYR A 124 -4.15 -2.08 4.22
CA TYR A 124 -4.36 -2.25 5.65
C TYR A 124 -3.33 -1.41 6.42
N PRO A 125 -3.67 -0.80 7.56
CA PRO A 125 -2.70 0.00 8.31
C PRO A 125 -1.60 -0.87 8.94
N THR A 126 -0.36 -0.43 8.84
CA THR A 126 0.74 -1.01 9.63
C THR A 126 0.44 -0.86 11.12
N SER A 127 0.62 -1.91 11.89
CA SER A 127 0.36 -1.90 13.33
C SER A 127 1.51 -1.24 14.10
N MET A 128 1.22 -0.81 15.35
CA MET A 128 2.28 -0.36 16.27
C MET A 128 3.25 -1.48 16.62
N GLU A 129 2.75 -2.71 16.73
CA GLU A 129 3.58 -3.88 17.01
C GLU A 129 4.60 -4.15 15.91
N GLU A 130 4.19 -4.06 14.64
CA GLU A 130 5.11 -4.17 13.48
C GLU A 130 6.16 -3.08 13.51
N LEU A 131 5.75 -1.84 13.79
CA LEU A 131 6.67 -0.71 13.88
C LEU A 131 7.71 -0.93 14.99
N MET A 132 7.27 -1.32 16.19
CA MET A 132 8.13 -1.56 17.33
C MET A 132 9.08 -2.72 17.08
N THR A 133 8.60 -3.84 16.55
CA THR A 133 9.43 -5.00 16.21
C THR A 133 10.57 -4.63 15.26
N ILE A 134 10.27 -3.87 14.19
CA ILE A 134 11.26 -3.45 13.20
C ILE A 134 12.28 -2.50 13.83
N ALA A 135 11.84 -1.59 14.71
CA ALA A 135 12.71 -0.67 15.43
C ALA A 135 13.64 -1.41 16.42
N ASP A 136 13.10 -2.37 17.18
CA ASP A 136 13.88 -3.18 18.13
C ASP A 136 14.92 -4.06 17.42
N GLU A 137 14.62 -4.51 16.19
CA GLU A 137 15.58 -5.21 15.33
C GLU A 137 16.63 -4.27 14.68
N GLY A 138 16.56 -2.97 14.90
CA GLY A 138 17.45 -1.99 14.29
C GLY A 138 17.28 -1.86 12.77
N LYS A 139 16.15 -2.28 12.23
CA LYS A 139 15.83 -2.22 10.80
C LYS A 139 15.11 -0.92 10.44
N LEU A 140 15.07 -0.62 9.16
CA LEU A 140 14.38 0.56 8.63
C LEU A 140 13.05 0.15 7.99
N MET A 141 12.01 0.94 8.28
CA MET A 141 10.73 0.83 7.60
C MET A 141 10.85 1.24 6.12
N PRO A 142 10.18 0.53 5.20
CA PRO A 142 10.06 1.02 3.83
C PRO A 142 9.42 2.42 3.77
N PRO A 143 9.68 3.21 2.72
CA PRO A 143 9.10 4.54 2.60
C PRO A 143 7.57 4.48 2.54
N LYS A 144 6.94 5.47 3.17
CA LYS A 144 5.47 5.60 3.13
C LYS A 144 4.71 4.40 3.69
N SER A 145 5.25 3.76 4.74
CA SER A 145 4.63 2.60 5.41
C SER A 145 3.55 3.02 6.40
N THR A 146 3.67 4.18 7.02
CA THR A 146 2.79 4.64 8.10
C THR A 146 2.26 6.04 7.84
N TRP A 147 1.01 6.26 8.23
CA TRP A 147 0.39 7.59 8.30
C TRP A 147 -0.07 7.84 9.73
N PHE A 148 0.58 8.78 10.41
CA PHE A 148 0.18 9.19 11.76
C PHE A 148 -0.85 10.31 11.70
N GLU A 149 -1.94 10.15 12.45
CA GLU A 149 -2.97 11.15 12.62
C GLU A 149 -3.42 11.17 14.09
N PRO A 150 -3.49 12.33 14.74
CA PRO A 150 -3.06 13.64 14.25
C PRO A 150 -1.54 13.73 14.10
N LYS A 151 -1.08 14.59 13.18
CA LYS A 151 0.36 14.82 13.04
C LYS A 151 0.88 15.59 14.25
N LEU A 152 2.01 15.13 14.78
CA LEU A 152 2.71 15.86 15.82
C LEU A 152 3.10 17.25 15.31
N ARG A 153 2.77 18.27 16.06
CA ARG A 153 3.20 19.64 15.78
C ARG A 153 4.61 19.82 16.30
N SER A 154 5.53 20.24 15.44
CA SER A 154 6.88 20.64 15.86
C SER A 154 6.84 21.95 16.65
N GLY A 155 7.72 22.09 17.64
CA GLY A 155 7.85 23.30 18.44
C GLY A 155 6.80 23.49 19.56
N LEU A 156 5.93 22.53 19.78
CA LEU A 156 4.97 22.56 20.90
C LEU A 156 5.65 22.35 22.26
N PHE A 157 6.71 21.54 22.27
CA PHE A 157 7.57 21.31 23.41
C PHE A 157 9.01 21.45 22.95
N ILE A 158 9.79 22.28 23.65
CA ILE A 158 11.21 22.45 23.43
C ILE A 158 11.92 22.01 24.73
N HIS A 159 12.67 20.94 24.65
CA HIS A 159 13.58 20.54 25.72
C HIS A 159 15.00 21.03 25.41
N LYS A 160 15.52 21.97 26.20
CA LYS A 160 16.91 22.35 26.12
C LYS A 160 17.77 21.21 26.68
N LEU A 161 18.65 20.69 25.85
CA LEU A 161 19.73 19.87 26.34
C LEU A 161 20.68 20.83 27.06
N SER A 162 20.85 20.67 28.37
CA SER A 162 21.86 21.43 29.13
C SER A 162 23.25 21.06 28.61
N ASP A 163 24.08 22.08 28.40
CA ASP A 163 25.51 21.92 28.11
C ASP A 163 26.18 21.14 29.22
#